data_cf90982ca9b60adc88456232d3be8c62
#
_entry.id   cf90982ca9b60adc88456232d3be8c62
#
_cell.length_a   1.000
_cell.length_b   1.000
_cell.length_c   1.000
_cell.angle_alpha   90.00
_cell.angle_beta   90.00
_cell.angle_gamma   90.00
#
_symmetry.space_group_name_H-M   'P 1'
#
loop_
_entity.id
_entity.type
_entity.pdbx_description
1 polymer ?
#
loop_
_entity_poly.entity_id
_entity_poly.type
_entity_poly.pdbx_seq_one_letter_code
_entity_poly.pdbx_strand_id
1 'polypeptide(L)'
;MSASKPSLPNKPIASERVRSADLPVAWIMMLGLMVAVGPLSIDMYLPALPSMADDFGVSTAFMANSVPAYFLGLVFGQLFYGPFSDRVGRVKPLYIGMTLYVIASILCATTDNEYVLFAGRTLQALGACVGAVVTRAAIRDRLTAKQTAKAFSIMILVMGLAPILAPSLGALFLQFFDWHSIFWFLAAFGALNLLLTKFFFFETLTEENRNVRPAREVLSQYWDLLKDPTFNYPAIGGGLLMGAMFVYISSASELIMDTYGVSATHFAWLFGMNAAGFVGLTQLNQWNQSLSNTKYFAIWGDDAGYLCGCAIRDWLAFRDGCLVATGASLYFLLYRRTGSDSA
;
A
#
# COMPACT_ATOMS: atom_id res chain seq x y z
N MET A 1 -6.62 44.66 47.04
CA MET A 1 -6.24 43.27 47.35
C MET A 1 -6.44 42.45 46.09
N SER A 2 -5.34 42.26 45.35
CA SER A 2 -5.33 41.48 44.07
C SER A 2 -4.88 40.06 44.42
N ALA A 3 -5.78 39.11 44.27
CA ALA A 3 -5.48 37.69 44.49
C ALA A 3 -4.72 37.15 43.26
N SER A 4 -3.43 36.83 43.45
CA SER A 4 -2.63 36.15 42.48
C SER A 4 -3.12 34.71 42.27
N LYS A 5 -3.48 34.37 40.99
CA LYS A 5 -3.75 33.00 40.59
C LYS A 5 -2.52 32.12 40.83
N PRO A 6 -2.65 30.92 41.43
CA PRO A 6 -1.55 30.02 41.57
C PRO A 6 -1.10 29.54 40.17
N SER A 7 0.18 29.74 39.87
CA SER A 7 0.85 29.19 38.71
C SER A 7 0.84 27.66 38.80
N LEU A 8 0.22 27.00 37.82
CA LEU A 8 0.33 25.55 37.65
C LEU A 8 1.80 25.16 37.53
N PRO A 9 2.24 24.09 38.19
CA PRO A 9 3.61 23.62 38.06
C PRO A 9 3.89 23.26 36.63
N ASN A 10 4.88 23.90 36.04
CA ASN A 10 5.40 23.62 34.71
C ASN A 10 6.00 22.21 34.76
N LYS A 11 5.19 21.18 34.50
CA LYS A 11 5.70 19.83 34.27
C LYS A 11 6.57 19.89 33.02
N PRO A 12 7.84 19.47 33.09
CA PRO A 12 8.66 19.38 31.89
C PRO A 12 8.07 18.29 31.00
N ILE A 13 7.30 18.71 30.01
CA ILE A 13 6.87 17.86 28.89
C ILE A 13 8.13 17.54 28.09
N ALA A 14 8.44 16.26 28.01
CA ALA A 14 9.42 15.67 27.08
C ALA A 14 10.91 15.87 27.36
N SER A 15 11.43 15.28 28.38
CA SER A 15 12.89 15.16 28.51
C SER A 15 13.45 13.74 28.55
N GLU A 16 12.65 12.71 28.29
CA GLU A 16 13.15 11.39 27.96
C GLU A 16 12.62 10.87 26.61
N ARG A 17 12.59 11.72 25.60
CA ARG A 17 12.86 11.19 24.26
C ARG A 17 14.27 10.64 24.35
N VAL A 18 14.41 9.31 24.32
CA VAL A 18 15.69 8.64 24.17
C VAL A 18 16.52 9.48 23.22
N ARG A 19 17.55 10.16 23.76
CA ARG A 19 18.54 10.85 22.93
C ARG A 19 18.91 9.85 21.88
N SER A 20 18.80 10.24 20.65
CA SER A 20 19.08 9.49 19.44
C SER A 20 20.51 8.92 19.47
N ALA A 21 20.75 7.93 20.29
CA ALA A 21 21.71 6.90 19.96
C ALA A 21 21.08 6.26 18.71
N ASP A 22 21.75 6.40 17.58
CA ASP A 22 21.34 6.00 16.25
C ASP A 22 20.48 4.75 16.31
N LEU A 23 19.17 4.90 15.99
CA LEU A 23 18.32 3.73 15.88
C LEU A 23 18.97 2.84 14.84
N PRO A 24 19.30 1.60 15.17
CA PRO A 24 20.09 0.77 14.29
C PRO A 24 19.39 0.73 12.93
N VAL A 25 20.13 0.93 11.86
CA VAL A 25 19.63 0.86 10.48
C VAL A 25 18.79 -0.42 10.30
N ALA A 26 19.17 -1.50 11.01
CA ALA A 26 18.43 -2.74 11.07
C ALA A 26 16.96 -2.57 11.52
N TRP A 27 16.66 -1.68 12.48
CA TRP A 27 15.27 -1.43 12.91
C TRP A 27 14.44 -0.77 11.81
N ILE A 28 15.02 0.20 11.09
CA ILE A 28 14.35 0.87 9.96
C ILE A 28 14.15 -0.09 8.79
N MET A 29 15.15 -0.95 8.51
CA MET A 29 15.03 -1.99 7.48
C MET A 29 13.93 -3.00 7.83
N MET A 30 13.86 -3.44 9.07
CA MET A 30 12.78 -4.31 9.55
C MET A 30 11.41 -3.67 9.34
N LEU A 31 11.24 -2.39 9.68
CA LEU A 31 10.00 -1.67 9.43
C LEU A 31 9.67 -1.60 7.93
N GLY A 32 10.67 -1.44 7.08
CA GLY A 32 10.53 -1.51 5.62
C GLY A 32 10.03 -2.88 5.15
N LEU A 33 10.58 -3.97 5.68
CA LEU A 33 10.14 -5.34 5.36
C LEU A 33 8.69 -5.59 5.80
N MET A 34 8.29 -5.07 6.97
CA MET A 34 6.90 -5.16 7.43
C MET A 34 5.92 -4.45 6.49
N VAL A 35 6.31 -3.29 5.95
CA VAL A 35 5.49 -2.54 5.00
C VAL A 35 5.44 -3.23 3.63
N ALA A 36 6.52 -3.90 3.23
CA ALA A 36 6.60 -4.64 1.96
C ALA A 36 5.64 -5.82 1.87
N VAL A 37 5.17 -6.38 3.01
CA VAL A 37 4.23 -7.53 3.04
C VAL A 37 2.99 -7.26 2.19
N GLY A 38 2.39 -6.05 2.30
CA GLY A 38 1.18 -5.69 1.56
C GLY A 38 1.39 -5.71 0.04
N PRO A 39 2.26 -4.85 -0.51
CA PRO A 39 2.55 -4.81 -1.95
C PRO A 39 3.02 -6.15 -2.52
N LEU A 40 3.91 -6.87 -1.84
CA LEU A 40 4.33 -8.21 -2.30
C LEU A 40 3.14 -9.15 -2.44
N SER A 41 2.22 -9.14 -1.47
CA SER A 41 1.03 -10.00 -1.51
C SER A 41 0.03 -9.60 -2.59
N ILE A 42 0.01 -8.33 -3.02
CA ILE A 42 -0.89 -7.85 -4.07
C ILE A 42 -0.31 -8.15 -5.46
N ASP A 43 0.97 -7.89 -5.67
CA ASP A 43 1.51 -7.80 -7.02
C ASP A 43 2.25 -9.09 -7.46
N MET A 44 2.78 -9.89 -6.52
CA MET A 44 3.61 -11.04 -6.83
C MET A 44 2.84 -12.18 -7.53
N TYR A 45 1.56 -12.35 -7.23
CA TYR A 45 0.74 -13.44 -7.80
C TYR A 45 -0.01 -13.04 -9.07
N LEU A 46 -0.01 -11.76 -9.47
CA LEU A 46 -0.71 -11.29 -10.69
C LEU A 46 -0.34 -12.07 -11.95
N PRO A 47 0.96 -12.38 -12.22
CA PRO A 47 1.33 -13.19 -13.36
C PRO A 47 0.87 -14.66 -13.27
N ALA A 48 0.43 -15.12 -12.10
CA ALA A 48 -0.09 -16.47 -11.88
C ALA A 48 -1.60 -16.60 -12.09
N LEU A 49 -2.34 -15.49 -12.24
CA LEU A 49 -3.80 -15.52 -12.36
C LEU A 49 -4.32 -16.45 -13.47
N PRO A 50 -3.74 -16.49 -14.68
CA PRO A 50 -4.19 -17.45 -15.70
C PRO A 50 -3.98 -18.90 -15.29
N SER A 51 -2.80 -19.27 -14.79
CA SER A 51 -2.53 -20.65 -14.37
C SER A 51 -3.40 -21.08 -13.17
N MET A 52 -3.69 -20.15 -12.26
CA MET A 52 -4.66 -20.39 -11.17
C MET A 52 -6.06 -20.63 -11.73
N ALA A 53 -6.48 -19.82 -12.70
CA ALA A 53 -7.80 -19.97 -13.33
C ALA A 53 -7.96 -21.34 -14.03
N ASP A 54 -6.91 -21.80 -14.71
CA ASP A 54 -6.86 -23.11 -15.36
C ASP A 54 -6.98 -24.24 -14.33
N ASP A 55 -6.23 -24.18 -13.22
CA ASP A 55 -6.23 -25.20 -12.16
C ASP A 55 -7.58 -25.29 -11.43
N PHE A 56 -8.24 -24.16 -11.20
CA PHE A 56 -9.57 -24.11 -10.57
C PHE A 56 -10.70 -24.34 -11.60
N GLY A 57 -10.43 -24.41 -12.90
CA GLY A 57 -11.44 -24.59 -13.95
C GLY A 57 -12.38 -23.39 -14.11
N VAL A 58 -11.91 -22.17 -13.81
CA VAL A 58 -12.68 -20.92 -13.90
C VAL A 58 -12.03 -19.94 -14.90
N SER A 59 -12.72 -18.86 -15.23
CA SER A 59 -12.11 -17.83 -16.08
C SER A 59 -11.10 -16.98 -15.30
N THR A 60 -10.09 -16.45 -15.99
CA THR A 60 -9.11 -15.50 -15.41
C THR A 60 -9.79 -14.27 -14.86
N ALA A 61 -10.85 -13.76 -15.51
CA ALA A 61 -11.69 -12.68 -15.01
C ALA A 61 -12.34 -13.01 -13.67
N PHE A 62 -12.81 -14.26 -13.48
CA PHE A 62 -13.33 -14.70 -12.19
C PHE A 62 -12.22 -14.78 -11.13
N MET A 63 -11.06 -15.36 -11.47
CA MET A 63 -9.92 -15.47 -10.56
C MET A 63 -9.38 -14.10 -10.17
N ALA A 64 -9.44 -13.09 -11.04
CA ALA A 64 -9.04 -11.72 -10.76
C ALA A 64 -9.84 -11.08 -9.61
N ASN A 65 -11.04 -11.60 -9.25
CA ASN A 65 -11.79 -11.16 -8.07
C ASN A 65 -11.05 -11.46 -6.74
N SER A 66 -10.00 -12.28 -6.75
CA SER A 66 -9.12 -12.47 -5.59
C SER A 66 -8.40 -11.16 -5.19
N VAL A 67 -8.22 -10.22 -6.11
CA VAL A 67 -7.64 -8.89 -5.83
C VAL A 67 -8.61 -8.01 -5.02
N PRO A 68 -9.85 -7.75 -5.46
CA PRO A 68 -10.85 -7.08 -4.62
C PRO A 68 -11.08 -7.76 -3.28
N ALA A 69 -11.08 -9.11 -3.21
CA ALA A 69 -11.20 -9.85 -1.96
C ALA A 69 -10.06 -9.49 -0.98
N TYR A 70 -8.83 -9.37 -1.47
CA TYR A 70 -7.70 -8.90 -0.67
C TYR A 70 -7.93 -7.46 -0.15
N PHE A 71 -8.42 -6.54 -0.98
CA PHE A 71 -8.69 -5.17 -0.55
C PHE A 71 -9.77 -5.07 0.51
N LEU A 72 -10.79 -5.94 0.52
CA LEU A 72 -11.75 -6.01 1.62
C LEU A 72 -11.04 -6.27 2.96
N GLY A 73 -10.11 -7.20 2.99
CA GLY A 73 -9.31 -7.48 4.18
C GLY A 73 -8.47 -6.27 4.63
N LEU A 74 -7.88 -5.52 3.68
CA LEU A 74 -7.13 -4.30 3.99
C LEU A 74 -8.01 -3.21 4.60
N VAL A 75 -9.22 -2.99 4.07
CA VAL A 75 -10.17 -1.98 4.59
C VAL A 75 -10.51 -2.28 6.05
N PHE A 76 -10.94 -3.50 6.34
CA PHE A 76 -11.26 -3.90 7.71
C PHE A 76 -10.04 -3.87 8.63
N GLY A 77 -8.89 -4.31 8.12
CA GLY A 77 -7.64 -4.29 8.88
C GLY A 77 -7.21 -2.87 9.27
N GLN A 78 -7.28 -1.91 8.35
CA GLN A 78 -6.90 -0.53 8.65
C GLN A 78 -7.81 0.12 9.69
N LEU A 79 -9.11 -0.14 9.63
CA LEU A 79 -10.07 0.36 10.60
C LEU A 79 -9.87 -0.25 11.99
N PHE A 80 -9.50 -1.53 12.04
CA PHE A 80 -9.36 -2.28 13.29
C PHE A 80 -8.00 -2.07 13.97
N TYR A 81 -6.88 -2.22 13.22
CA TYR A 81 -5.54 -2.21 13.84
C TYR A 81 -5.11 -0.86 14.39
N GLY A 82 -5.62 0.26 13.87
CA GLY A 82 -5.33 1.58 14.41
C GLY A 82 -5.70 1.66 15.89
N PRO A 83 -7.00 1.68 16.22
CA PRO A 83 -7.48 1.76 17.61
C PRO A 83 -7.00 0.57 18.47
N PHE A 84 -6.91 -0.62 17.90
CA PHE A 84 -6.46 -1.81 18.63
C PHE A 84 -5.01 -1.64 19.11
N SER A 85 -4.11 -1.18 18.22
CA SER A 85 -2.70 -0.97 18.58
C SER A 85 -2.49 0.19 19.55
N ASP A 86 -3.35 1.22 19.51
CA ASP A 86 -3.32 2.33 20.45
C ASP A 86 -3.77 1.93 21.86
N ARG A 87 -4.57 0.88 21.96
CA ARG A 87 -5.10 0.38 23.23
C ARG A 87 -4.19 -0.65 23.90
N VAL A 88 -3.68 -1.62 23.14
CA VAL A 88 -2.94 -2.77 23.71
C VAL A 88 -1.43 -2.69 23.56
N GLY A 89 -0.93 -1.65 22.88
CA GLY A 89 0.47 -1.51 22.50
C GLY A 89 0.72 -2.01 21.07
N ARG A 90 1.94 -1.82 20.55
CA ARG A 90 2.31 -2.09 19.16
C ARG A 90 2.70 -3.54 18.92
N VAL A 91 3.32 -4.19 19.89
CA VAL A 91 3.87 -5.55 19.75
C VAL A 91 2.78 -6.61 19.58
N LYS A 92 1.73 -6.59 20.42
CA LYS A 92 0.67 -7.61 20.39
C LYS A 92 -0.08 -7.67 19.05
N PRO A 93 -0.54 -6.53 18.46
CA PRO A 93 -1.17 -6.53 17.15
C PRO A 93 -0.27 -7.10 16.05
N LEU A 94 1.07 -6.80 16.08
CA LEU A 94 2.02 -7.34 15.10
C LEU A 94 2.06 -8.88 15.15
N TYR A 95 2.14 -9.47 16.35
CA TYR A 95 2.11 -10.92 16.47
C TYR A 95 0.81 -11.51 15.95
N ILE A 96 -0.33 -10.95 16.35
CA ILE A 96 -1.65 -11.44 15.94
C ILE A 96 -1.81 -11.34 14.42
N GLY A 97 -1.53 -10.17 13.86
CA GLY A 97 -1.73 -9.92 12.43
C GLY A 97 -0.76 -10.73 11.56
N MET A 98 0.54 -10.76 11.91
CA MET A 98 1.50 -11.54 11.14
C MET A 98 1.28 -13.06 11.26
N THR A 99 0.82 -13.55 12.41
CA THR A 99 0.42 -14.97 12.55
C THR A 99 -0.78 -15.27 11.66
N LEU A 100 -1.80 -14.40 11.66
CA LEU A 100 -2.95 -14.53 10.75
C LEU A 100 -2.51 -14.52 9.30
N TYR A 101 -1.58 -13.64 8.93
CA TYR A 101 -1.02 -13.56 7.57
C TYR A 101 -0.36 -14.87 7.14
N VAL A 102 0.48 -15.46 8.02
CA VAL A 102 1.15 -16.72 7.73
C VAL A 102 0.14 -17.85 7.54
N ILE A 103 -0.82 -17.99 8.46
CA ILE A 103 -1.86 -19.02 8.38
C ILE A 103 -2.69 -18.86 7.10
N ALA A 104 -3.11 -17.63 6.79
CA ALA A 104 -3.89 -17.35 5.59
C ALA A 104 -3.08 -17.58 4.30
N SER A 105 -1.77 -17.29 4.30
CA SER A 105 -0.89 -17.59 3.17
C SER A 105 -0.76 -19.09 2.94
N ILE A 106 -0.63 -19.88 4.02
CA ILE A 106 -0.61 -21.35 3.94
C ILE A 106 -1.95 -21.86 3.42
N LEU A 107 -3.07 -21.32 3.91
CA LEU A 107 -4.39 -21.66 3.42
C LEU A 107 -4.52 -21.42 1.91
N CYS A 108 -4.06 -20.28 1.41
CA CYS A 108 -4.04 -19.97 -0.01
C CYS A 108 -3.12 -20.91 -0.80
N ALA A 109 -2.01 -21.37 -0.20
CA ALA A 109 -1.05 -22.29 -0.83
C ALA A 109 -1.54 -23.74 -0.91
N THR A 110 -2.57 -24.12 -0.15
CA THR A 110 -2.98 -25.53 -0.01
C THR A 110 -4.43 -25.80 -0.41
N THR A 111 -5.15 -24.78 -0.85
CA THR A 111 -6.58 -24.90 -1.17
C THR A 111 -6.79 -25.27 -2.64
N ASP A 112 -7.75 -26.16 -2.89
CA ASP A 112 -8.26 -26.53 -4.21
C ASP A 112 -9.65 -25.91 -4.49
N ASN A 113 -10.07 -24.94 -3.68
CA ASN A 113 -11.37 -24.29 -3.82
C ASN A 113 -11.22 -22.77 -3.93
N GLU A 114 -11.76 -22.18 -5.00
CA GLU A 114 -11.65 -20.75 -5.32
C GLU A 114 -12.26 -19.84 -4.26
N TYR A 115 -13.36 -20.23 -3.64
CA TYR A 115 -14.00 -19.42 -2.58
C TYR A 115 -13.17 -19.44 -1.30
N VAL A 116 -12.53 -20.57 -0.98
CA VAL A 116 -11.60 -20.67 0.16
C VAL A 116 -10.36 -19.83 -0.13
N LEU A 117 -9.89 -19.79 -1.38
CA LEU A 117 -8.81 -18.90 -1.79
C LEU A 117 -9.20 -17.42 -1.57
N PHE A 118 -10.39 -17.00 -1.99
CA PHE A 118 -10.85 -15.61 -1.79
C PHE A 118 -10.98 -15.25 -0.32
N ALA A 119 -11.52 -16.15 0.51
CA ALA A 119 -11.55 -15.97 1.95
C ALA A 119 -10.14 -15.92 2.55
N GLY A 120 -9.24 -16.79 2.12
CA GLY A 120 -7.83 -16.80 2.48
C GLY A 120 -7.14 -15.48 2.12
N ARG A 121 -7.40 -14.94 0.93
CA ARG A 121 -6.87 -13.64 0.49
C ARG A 121 -7.37 -12.49 1.37
N THR A 122 -8.65 -12.50 1.75
CA THR A 122 -9.21 -11.52 2.69
C THR A 122 -8.54 -11.58 4.06
N LEU A 123 -8.36 -12.79 4.60
CA LEU A 123 -7.67 -13.01 5.89
C LEU A 123 -6.18 -12.64 5.80
N GLN A 124 -5.54 -12.96 4.69
CA GLN A 124 -4.14 -12.61 4.42
C GLN A 124 -3.94 -11.08 4.44
N ALA A 125 -4.83 -10.34 3.79
CA ALA A 125 -4.81 -8.89 3.77
C ALA A 125 -5.08 -8.27 5.14
N LEU A 126 -6.04 -8.84 5.88
CA LEU A 126 -6.30 -8.45 7.26
C LEU A 126 -5.04 -8.60 8.11
N GLY A 127 -4.30 -9.69 7.95
CA GLY A 127 -3.02 -9.90 8.63
C GLY A 127 -1.92 -8.94 8.15
N ALA A 128 -1.76 -8.78 6.84
CA ALA A 128 -0.73 -7.93 6.23
C ALA A 128 -0.84 -6.45 6.64
N CYS A 129 -2.07 -5.97 6.81
CA CYS A 129 -2.36 -4.58 7.14
C CYS A 129 -1.66 -4.10 8.42
N VAL A 130 -1.45 -4.98 9.40
CA VAL A 130 -0.83 -4.65 10.68
C VAL A 130 0.57 -4.08 10.50
N GLY A 131 1.36 -4.61 9.54
CA GLY A 131 2.70 -4.14 9.23
C GLY A 131 2.72 -2.65 8.89
N ALA A 132 1.89 -2.22 7.97
CA ALA A 132 1.82 -0.83 7.54
C ALA A 132 1.26 0.10 8.64
N VAL A 133 0.22 -0.32 9.37
CA VAL A 133 -0.44 0.49 10.40
C VAL A 133 0.47 0.70 11.60
N VAL A 134 1.00 -0.41 12.16
CA VAL A 134 1.83 -0.35 13.37
C VAL A 134 3.18 0.29 13.10
N THR A 135 3.79 0.04 11.93
CA THR A 135 5.06 0.67 11.57
C THR A 135 4.93 2.20 11.55
N ARG A 136 3.88 2.75 10.91
CA ARG A 136 3.66 4.21 10.89
C ARG A 136 3.45 4.77 12.30
N ALA A 137 2.76 4.04 13.17
CA ALA A 137 2.55 4.44 14.55
C ALA A 137 3.87 4.40 15.35
N ALA A 138 4.64 3.31 15.27
CA ALA A 138 5.91 3.13 15.95
C ALA A 138 6.95 4.20 15.56
N ILE A 139 6.99 4.59 14.28
CA ILE A 139 7.82 5.69 13.79
C ILE A 139 7.44 6.99 14.50
N ARG A 140 6.16 7.31 14.59
CA ARG A 140 5.69 8.54 15.27
C ARG A 140 5.90 8.52 16.77
N ASP A 141 5.83 7.33 17.40
CA ASP A 141 6.01 7.17 18.84
C ASP A 141 7.44 7.45 19.27
N ARG A 142 8.44 7.13 18.44
CA ARG A 142 9.87 7.11 18.86
C ARG A 142 10.78 8.07 18.12
N LEU A 143 10.47 8.45 16.88
CA LEU A 143 11.36 9.25 16.07
C LEU A 143 11.12 10.75 16.22
N THR A 144 12.21 11.52 16.11
CA THR A 144 12.14 12.97 15.95
C THR A 144 11.60 13.31 14.56
N ALA A 145 11.13 14.55 14.34
CA ALA A 145 10.58 14.98 13.03
C ALA A 145 11.54 14.68 11.87
N LYS A 146 12.85 14.95 12.04
CA LYS A 146 13.87 14.68 11.00
C LYS A 146 14.05 13.18 10.72
N GLN A 147 14.09 12.36 11.76
CA GLN A 147 14.20 10.90 11.63
C GLN A 147 12.92 10.29 11.05
N THR A 148 11.75 10.80 11.44
CA THR A 148 10.44 10.43 10.90
C THR A 148 10.40 10.65 9.39
N ALA A 149 10.84 11.83 8.91
CA ALA A 149 10.91 12.11 7.49
C ALA A 149 11.81 11.09 6.74
N LYS A 150 12.98 10.75 7.29
CA LYS A 150 13.88 9.75 6.73
C LYS A 150 13.26 8.35 6.70
N ALA A 151 12.62 7.93 7.78
CA ALA A 151 11.95 6.63 7.86
C ALA A 151 10.79 6.53 6.86
N PHE A 152 9.95 7.56 6.76
CA PHE A 152 8.89 7.60 5.74
C PHE A 152 9.43 7.60 4.31
N SER A 153 10.56 8.26 4.04
CA SER A 153 11.20 8.21 2.71
C SER A 153 11.62 6.79 2.33
N ILE A 154 12.15 6.02 3.29
CA ILE A 154 12.49 4.60 3.06
C ILE A 154 11.23 3.77 2.84
N MET A 155 10.16 3.99 3.61
CA MET A 155 8.88 3.31 3.39
C MET A 155 8.30 3.59 2.01
N ILE A 156 8.33 4.84 1.56
CA ILE A 156 7.88 5.24 0.22
C ILE A 156 8.73 4.56 -0.86
N LEU A 157 10.05 4.49 -0.66
CA LEU A 157 10.95 3.78 -1.57
C LEU A 157 10.59 2.28 -1.67
N VAL A 158 10.36 1.61 -0.54
CA VAL A 158 9.93 0.20 -0.51
C VAL A 158 8.59 0.03 -1.21
N MET A 159 7.61 0.89 -0.91
CA MET A 159 6.30 0.86 -1.55
C MET A 159 6.36 1.14 -3.05
N GLY A 160 7.31 1.96 -3.51
CA GLY A 160 7.51 2.26 -4.93
C GLY A 160 8.25 1.16 -5.68
N LEU A 161 9.20 0.47 -5.02
CA LEU A 161 9.96 -0.64 -5.63
C LEU A 161 9.16 -1.94 -5.67
N ALA A 162 8.28 -2.17 -4.70
CA ALA A 162 7.53 -3.42 -4.60
C ALA A 162 6.69 -3.74 -5.85
N PRO A 163 5.91 -2.81 -6.45
CA PRO A 163 5.16 -3.09 -7.68
C PRO A 163 6.04 -3.37 -8.90
N ILE A 164 7.31 -2.97 -8.87
CA ILE A 164 8.29 -3.26 -9.94
C ILE A 164 8.87 -4.67 -9.74
N LEU A 165 9.26 -4.98 -8.51
CA LEU A 165 9.98 -6.22 -8.19
C LEU A 165 9.03 -7.42 -7.98
N ALA A 166 7.86 -7.20 -7.39
CA ALA A 166 6.97 -8.29 -7.01
C ALA A 166 6.45 -9.11 -8.19
N PRO A 167 5.94 -8.53 -9.29
CA PRO A 167 5.52 -9.32 -10.45
C PRO A 167 6.70 -10.05 -11.11
N SER A 168 7.89 -9.43 -11.11
CA SER A 168 9.11 -10.05 -11.65
C SER A 168 9.53 -11.27 -10.83
N LEU A 169 9.46 -11.19 -9.50
CA LEU A 169 9.67 -12.33 -8.61
C LEU A 169 8.59 -13.40 -8.84
N GLY A 170 7.33 -13.03 -8.94
CA GLY A 170 6.24 -13.96 -9.24
C GLY A 170 6.45 -14.70 -10.55
N ALA A 171 6.76 -13.99 -11.63
CA ALA A 171 7.07 -14.60 -12.92
C ALA A 171 8.30 -15.52 -12.88
N LEU A 172 9.31 -15.17 -12.07
CA LEU A 172 10.48 -16.03 -11.85
C LEU A 172 10.10 -17.34 -11.14
N PHE A 173 9.25 -17.27 -10.13
CA PHE A 173 8.74 -18.49 -9.45
C PHE A 173 8.00 -19.38 -10.42
N LEU A 174 7.16 -18.82 -11.30
CA LEU A 174 6.39 -19.58 -12.30
C LEU A 174 7.25 -20.24 -13.39
N GLN A 175 8.51 -19.86 -13.56
CA GLN A 175 9.44 -20.55 -14.47
C GLN A 175 9.93 -21.90 -13.92
N PHE A 176 9.97 -22.05 -12.61
CA PHE A 176 10.56 -23.23 -11.96
C PHE A 176 9.54 -24.01 -11.12
N PHE A 177 8.44 -23.38 -10.73
CA PHE A 177 7.45 -23.92 -9.81
C PHE A 177 6.04 -23.52 -10.27
N ASP A 178 5.04 -24.10 -9.62
CA ASP A 178 3.63 -23.73 -9.78
C ASP A 178 3.26 -22.46 -8.97
N TRP A 179 2.03 -21.99 -9.15
CA TRP A 179 1.52 -20.78 -8.46
C TRP A 179 1.44 -20.93 -6.93
N HIS A 180 1.30 -22.14 -6.38
CA HIS A 180 1.27 -22.41 -4.95
C HIS A 180 2.56 -21.95 -4.28
N SER A 181 3.69 -22.05 -4.98
CA SER A 181 5.01 -21.65 -4.50
C SER A 181 5.07 -20.16 -4.12
N ILE A 182 4.29 -19.30 -4.79
CA ILE A 182 4.19 -17.88 -4.48
C ILE A 182 3.59 -17.68 -3.08
N PHE A 183 2.53 -18.41 -2.76
CA PHE A 183 1.91 -18.32 -1.44
C PHE A 183 2.75 -18.94 -0.34
N TRP A 184 3.52 -20.00 -0.65
CA TRP A 184 4.52 -20.54 0.27
C TRP A 184 5.65 -19.54 0.54
N PHE A 185 6.12 -18.85 -0.48
CA PHE A 185 7.10 -17.76 -0.30
C PHE A 185 6.53 -16.64 0.57
N LEU A 186 5.28 -16.22 0.35
CA LEU A 186 4.61 -15.21 1.17
C LEU A 186 4.45 -15.66 2.62
N ALA A 187 4.12 -16.93 2.86
CA ALA A 187 4.07 -17.51 4.20
C ALA A 187 5.43 -17.47 4.89
N ALA A 188 6.50 -17.87 4.18
CA ALA A 188 7.87 -17.81 4.69
C ALA A 188 8.31 -16.36 4.98
N PHE A 189 7.94 -15.41 4.10
CA PHE A 189 8.22 -13.99 4.31
C PHE A 189 7.48 -13.42 5.52
N GLY A 190 6.22 -13.83 5.74
CA GLY A 190 5.46 -13.51 6.95
C GLY A 190 6.07 -14.09 8.21
N ALA A 191 6.52 -15.35 8.16
CA ALA A 191 7.22 -16.00 9.28
C ALA A 191 8.55 -15.30 9.59
N LEU A 192 9.31 -14.87 8.57
CA LEU A 192 10.50 -14.04 8.74
C LEU A 192 10.16 -12.73 9.48
N ASN A 193 9.09 -12.04 9.08
CA ASN A 193 8.63 -10.82 9.77
C ASN A 193 8.24 -11.10 11.23
N LEU A 194 7.62 -12.25 11.54
CA LEU A 194 7.36 -12.67 12.93
C LEU A 194 8.64 -12.85 13.72
N LEU A 195 9.65 -13.50 13.15
CA LEU A 195 10.96 -13.69 13.78
C LEU A 195 11.65 -12.33 14.01
N LEU A 196 11.65 -11.46 13.00
CA LEU A 196 12.22 -10.11 13.13
C LEU A 196 11.50 -9.30 14.21
N THR A 197 10.17 -9.41 14.29
CA THR A 197 9.37 -8.79 15.36
C THR A 197 9.84 -9.29 16.73
N LYS A 198 10.04 -10.58 16.87
CA LYS A 198 10.46 -11.18 18.14
C LYS A 198 11.83 -10.70 18.62
N PHE A 199 12.79 -10.55 17.72
CA PHE A 199 14.17 -10.25 18.08
C PHE A 199 14.52 -8.76 18.04
N PHE A 200 13.86 -7.97 17.21
CA PHE A 200 14.26 -6.58 16.95
C PHE A 200 13.17 -5.55 17.24
N PHE A 201 11.89 -5.96 17.35
CA PHE A 201 10.84 -5.00 17.64
C PHE A 201 10.56 -4.95 19.15
N PHE A 202 10.59 -3.75 19.70
CA PHE A 202 10.27 -3.48 21.10
C PHE A 202 9.00 -2.62 21.20
N GLU A 203 8.35 -2.63 22.37
CA GLU A 203 7.17 -1.82 22.58
C GLU A 203 7.52 -0.31 22.50
N THR A 204 6.86 0.38 21.59
CA THR A 204 7.10 1.80 21.35
C THR A 204 6.10 2.69 22.08
N LEU A 205 4.92 2.15 22.41
CA LEU A 205 3.88 2.88 23.11
C LEU A 205 3.97 2.63 24.63
N THR A 206 4.28 3.68 25.39
CA THR A 206 4.30 3.60 26.86
C THR A 206 2.90 3.36 27.41
N GLU A 207 2.79 2.70 28.55
CA GLU A 207 1.49 2.40 29.18
C GLU A 207 0.66 3.65 29.47
N GLU A 208 1.33 4.74 29.84
CA GLU A 208 0.71 6.03 30.12
C GLU A 208 0.06 6.67 28.88
N ASN A 209 0.58 6.38 27.69
CA ASN A 209 0.11 6.93 26.43
C ASN A 209 -0.91 6.02 25.72
N ARG A 210 -1.25 4.87 26.30
CA ARG A 210 -2.28 3.98 25.75
C ARG A 210 -3.64 4.64 25.78
N ASN A 211 -4.30 4.66 24.65
CA ASN A 211 -5.63 5.23 24.53
C ASN A 211 -6.70 4.20 24.91
N VAL A 212 -7.18 4.27 26.16
CA VAL A 212 -8.16 3.33 26.70
C VAL A 212 -9.61 3.74 26.37
N ARG A 213 -9.85 4.51 25.33
CA ARG A 213 -11.20 4.94 24.95
C ARG A 213 -12.08 3.73 24.63
N PRO A 214 -13.35 3.74 25.04
CA PRO A 214 -14.29 2.68 24.69
C PRO A 214 -14.52 2.63 23.17
N ALA A 215 -14.76 1.44 22.64
CA ALA A 215 -14.96 1.23 21.19
C ALA A 215 -16.06 2.13 20.59
N ARG A 216 -17.08 2.47 21.40
CA ARG A 216 -18.18 3.36 21.02
C ARG A 216 -17.68 4.78 20.69
N GLU A 217 -16.73 5.31 21.44
CA GLU A 217 -16.14 6.64 21.18
C GLU A 217 -15.31 6.62 19.89
N VAL A 218 -14.55 5.55 19.65
CA VAL A 218 -13.80 5.39 18.40
C VAL A 218 -14.75 5.35 17.20
N LEU A 219 -15.85 4.60 17.31
CA LEU A 219 -16.85 4.52 16.25
C LEU A 219 -17.55 5.88 16.03
N SER A 220 -17.84 6.62 17.11
CA SER A 220 -18.37 7.97 17.02
C SER A 220 -17.41 8.91 16.30
N GLN A 221 -16.11 8.84 16.59
CA GLN A 221 -15.10 9.66 15.90
C GLN A 221 -15.03 9.37 14.39
N TYR A 222 -15.11 8.08 13.98
CA TYR A 222 -15.21 7.74 12.56
C TYR A 222 -16.48 8.30 11.93
N TRP A 223 -17.61 8.25 12.65
CA TRP A 223 -18.87 8.81 12.16
C TRP A 223 -18.83 10.33 12.03
N ASP A 224 -18.19 11.03 12.97
CA ASP A 224 -18.02 12.48 12.92
C ASP A 224 -17.08 12.87 11.78
N LEU A 225 -16.01 12.09 11.54
CA LEU A 225 -15.10 12.30 10.43
C LEU A 225 -15.78 12.09 9.07
N LEU A 226 -16.66 11.10 8.95
CA LEU A 226 -17.46 10.87 7.74
C LEU A 226 -18.48 11.99 7.46
N LYS A 227 -18.81 12.85 8.44
CA LYS A 227 -19.68 14.00 8.25
C LYS A 227 -18.90 15.28 7.90
N ASP A 228 -17.57 15.29 8.09
CA ASP A 228 -16.75 16.46 7.81
C ASP A 228 -16.44 16.56 6.30
N PRO A 229 -16.99 17.57 5.60
CA PRO A 229 -16.73 17.76 4.18
C PRO A 229 -15.25 18.00 3.86
N THR A 230 -14.52 18.65 4.78
CA THR A 230 -13.08 18.96 4.62
C THR A 230 -12.25 17.69 4.54
N PHE A 231 -12.68 16.64 5.23
CA PHE A 231 -12.09 15.31 5.15
C PHE A 231 -12.61 14.51 3.94
N ASN A 232 -13.94 14.54 3.71
CA ASN A 232 -14.58 13.64 2.75
C ASN A 232 -14.25 13.97 1.29
N TYR A 233 -14.22 15.24 0.88
CA TYR A 233 -13.92 15.57 -0.53
C TYR A 233 -12.56 15.07 -0.98
N PRO A 234 -11.44 15.34 -0.29
CA PRO A 234 -10.14 14.79 -0.69
C PRO A 234 -10.05 13.27 -0.49
N ALA A 235 -10.73 12.69 0.52
CA ALA A 235 -10.74 11.27 0.75
C ALA A 235 -11.46 10.50 -0.37
N ILE A 236 -12.62 10.98 -0.80
CA ILE A 236 -13.39 10.38 -1.92
C ILE A 236 -12.61 10.56 -3.23
N GLY A 237 -12.09 11.76 -3.50
CA GLY A 237 -11.30 12.01 -4.71
C GLY A 237 -10.07 11.11 -4.81
N GLY A 238 -9.28 11.03 -3.74
CA GLY A 238 -8.14 10.12 -3.65
C GLY A 238 -8.53 8.64 -3.73
N GLY A 239 -9.65 8.27 -3.10
CA GLY A 239 -10.20 6.91 -3.15
C GLY A 239 -10.61 6.49 -4.55
N LEU A 240 -11.27 7.38 -5.32
CA LEU A 240 -11.65 7.10 -6.71
C LEU A 240 -10.43 6.94 -7.62
N LEU A 241 -9.40 7.77 -7.46
CA LEU A 241 -8.14 7.63 -8.20
C LEU A 241 -7.43 6.31 -7.88
N MET A 242 -7.34 5.95 -6.60
CA MET A 242 -6.80 4.65 -6.17
C MET A 242 -7.65 3.49 -6.70
N GLY A 243 -8.98 3.60 -6.65
CA GLY A 243 -9.90 2.62 -7.21
C GLY A 243 -9.64 2.38 -8.69
N ALA A 244 -9.50 3.43 -9.49
CA ALA A 244 -9.18 3.32 -10.92
C ALA A 244 -7.82 2.61 -11.16
N MET A 245 -6.79 2.92 -10.35
CA MET A 245 -5.50 2.23 -10.41
C MET A 245 -5.64 0.74 -10.09
N PHE A 246 -6.45 0.37 -9.10
CA PHE A 246 -6.63 -1.03 -8.72
C PHE A 246 -7.51 -1.82 -9.71
N VAL A 247 -8.47 -1.17 -10.38
CA VAL A 247 -9.17 -1.78 -11.53
C VAL A 247 -8.16 -2.13 -12.63
N TYR A 248 -7.25 -1.22 -12.96
CA TYR A 248 -6.16 -1.51 -13.91
C TYR A 248 -5.31 -2.70 -13.44
N ILE A 249 -4.86 -2.71 -12.18
CA ILE A 249 -4.01 -3.79 -11.63
C ILE A 249 -4.72 -5.14 -11.72
N SER A 250 -5.99 -5.22 -11.34
CA SER A 250 -6.75 -6.48 -11.35
C SER A 250 -7.04 -7.00 -12.76
N SER A 251 -7.26 -6.10 -13.73
CA SER A 251 -7.59 -6.47 -15.11
C SER A 251 -6.36 -6.63 -16.01
N ALA A 252 -5.19 -6.15 -15.57
CA ALA A 252 -3.98 -6.13 -16.37
C ALA A 252 -3.52 -7.53 -16.79
N SER A 253 -3.62 -8.52 -15.89
CA SER A 253 -3.23 -9.90 -16.16
C SER A 253 -4.11 -10.51 -17.23
N GLU A 254 -5.44 -10.45 -17.11
CA GLU A 254 -6.41 -10.95 -18.09
C GLU A 254 -6.21 -10.28 -19.45
N LEU A 255 -6.13 -8.95 -19.48
CA LEU A 255 -5.99 -8.22 -20.72
C LEU A 255 -4.67 -8.53 -21.42
N ILE A 256 -3.55 -8.45 -20.72
CA ILE A 256 -2.21 -8.57 -21.32
C ILE A 256 -1.86 -10.03 -21.62
N MET A 257 -2.17 -10.95 -20.71
CA MET A 257 -1.75 -12.34 -20.88
C MET A 257 -2.78 -13.16 -21.67
N ASP A 258 -4.07 -13.11 -21.34
CA ASP A 258 -5.09 -13.92 -22.01
C ASP A 258 -5.49 -13.33 -23.36
N THR A 259 -5.78 -12.01 -23.43
CA THR A 259 -6.28 -11.41 -24.67
C THR A 259 -5.16 -11.23 -25.69
N TYR A 260 -3.96 -10.80 -25.26
CA TYR A 260 -2.82 -10.56 -26.17
C TYR A 260 -1.80 -11.69 -26.21
N GLY A 261 -1.97 -12.77 -25.44
CA GLY A 261 -1.08 -13.94 -25.42
C GLY A 261 0.33 -13.64 -24.93
N VAL A 262 0.51 -12.63 -24.07
CA VAL A 262 1.83 -12.23 -23.54
C VAL A 262 2.25 -13.18 -22.43
N SER A 263 3.48 -13.69 -22.46
CA SER A 263 3.98 -14.57 -21.39
C SER A 263 4.11 -13.84 -20.05
N ALA A 264 4.07 -14.61 -18.95
CA ALA A 264 4.19 -14.10 -17.58
C ALA A 264 5.46 -13.24 -17.38
N THR A 265 6.57 -13.61 -18.01
CA THR A 265 7.84 -12.87 -17.94
C THR A 265 7.72 -11.51 -18.63
N HIS A 266 7.15 -11.45 -19.82
CA HIS A 266 6.94 -10.18 -20.53
C HIS A 266 5.88 -9.31 -19.84
N PHE A 267 4.82 -9.91 -19.29
CA PHE A 267 3.85 -9.20 -18.44
C PHE A 267 4.55 -8.50 -17.27
N ALA A 268 5.40 -9.22 -16.53
CA ALA A 268 6.14 -8.66 -15.40
C ALA A 268 7.00 -7.44 -15.80
N TRP A 269 7.67 -7.49 -16.97
CA TRP A 269 8.42 -6.37 -17.51
C TRP A 269 7.53 -5.18 -17.86
N LEU A 270 6.44 -5.39 -18.56
CA LEU A 270 5.48 -4.33 -18.95
C LEU A 270 4.87 -3.67 -17.71
N PHE A 271 4.43 -4.49 -16.76
CA PHE A 271 3.85 -4.00 -15.51
C PHE A 271 4.88 -3.23 -14.67
N GLY A 272 6.12 -3.75 -14.57
CA GLY A 272 7.22 -3.09 -13.86
C GLY A 272 7.61 -1.75 -14.50
N MET A 273 7.66 -1.64 -15.83
CA MET A 273 7.91 -0.37 -16.52
C MET A 273 6.81 0.66 -16.25
N ASN A 274 5.55 0.24 -16.24
CA ASN A 274 4.43 1.11 -15.91
C ASN A 274 4.50 1.62 -14.46
N ALA A 275 4.79 0.72 -13.51
CA ALA A 275 5.01 1.08 -12.11
C ALA A 275 6.20 2.04 -11.94
N ALA A 276 7.32 1.81 -12.65
CA ALA A 276 8.48 2.69 -12.64
C ALA A 276 8.15 4.09 -13.19
N GLY A 277 7.33 4.17 -14.25
CA GLY A 277 6.82 5.43 -14.79
C GLY A 277 5.99 6.20 -13.75
N PHE A 278 5.09 5.52 -13.06
CA PHE A 278 4.25 6.12 -12.02
C PHE A 278 5.10 6.65 -10.84
N VAL A 279 6.06 5.84 -10.35
CA VAL A 279 6.98 6.24 -9.28
C VAL A 279 7.87 7.41 -9.74
N GLY A 280 8.40 7.36 -10.95
CA GLY A 280 9.25 8.42 -11.52
C GLY A 280 8.52 9.76 -11.63
N LEU A 281 7.27 9.75 -12.10
CA LEU A 281 6.45 10.97 -12.19
C LEU A 281 6.13 11.57 -10.81
N THR A 282 5.87 10.72 -9.79
CA THR A 282 5.66 11.19 -8.42
C THR A 282 6.92 11.83 -7.83
N GLN A 283 8.11 11.29 -8.10
CA GLN A 283 9.37 11.87 -7.65
C GLN A 283 9.67 13.21 -8.35
N LEU A 284 9.45 13.28 -9.66
CA LEU A 284 9.60 14.52 -10.43
C LEU A 284 8.66 15.63 -9.93
N ASN A 285 7.42 15.27 -9.55
CA ASN A 285 6.49 16.22 -8.97
C ASN A 285 6.96 16.76 -7.61
N GLN A 286 7.49 15.90 -6.73
CA GLN A 286 8.05 16.33 -5.44
C GLN A 286 9.25 17.27 -5.65
N TRP A 287 10.11 16.98 -6.62
CA TRP A 287 11.26 17.83 -6.94
C TRP A 287 10.81 19.19 -7.49
N ASN A 288 9.81 19.22 -8.34
CA ASN A 288 9.26 20.46 -8.91
C ASN A 288 8.53 21.32 -7.86
N GLN A 289 7.85 20.71 -6.89
CA GLN A 289 7.23 21.42 -5.78
C GLN A 289 8.25 22.10 -4.85
N SER A 290 9.46 21.55 -4.74
CA SER A 290 10.55 22.18 -3.99
C SER A 290 11.09 23.44 -4.65
N LEU A 291 10.85 23.62 -5.96
CA LEU A 291 11.34 24.75 -6.77
C LEU A 291 10.29 25.87 -6.94
N SER A 292 9.03 25.62 -6.66
CA SER A 292 7.95 26.60 -6.92
C SER A 292 6.87 26.55 -5.86
N ASN A 293 6.96 27.46 -4.87
CA ASN A 293 5.85 27.71 -3.95
C ASN A 293 4.66 28.33 -4.72
N THR A 294 3.49 27.70 -4.67
CA THR A 294 2.13 28.27 -4.78
C THR A 294 1.38 28.22 -6.12
N LYS A 295 1.95 28.03 -7.28
CA LYS A 295 1.17 28.10 -8.55
C LYS A 295 0.70 26.74 -9.13
N TYR A 296 1.28 25.64 -8.71
CA TYR A 296 1.04 24.32 -9.34
C TYR A 296 -0.14 23.53 -8.77
N PHE A 297 -0.64 23.87 -7.59
CA PHE A 297 -1.82 23.17 -7.05
C PHE A 297 -3.11 23.46 -7.85
N ALA A 298 -3.18 24.63 -8.50
CA ALA A 298 -4.30 24.99 -9.38
C ALA A 298 -4.25 24.28 -10.73
N ILE A 299 -3.06 23.99 -11.26
CA ILE A 299 -2.89 23.31 -12.56
C ILE A 299 -3.14 21.81 -12.46
N TRP A 300 -2.79 21.18 -11.31
CA TRP A 300 -2.99 19.73 -11.11
C TRP A 300 -4.43 19.36 -10.74
N GLY A 301 -5.20 20.26 -10.14
CA GLY A 301 -6.63 20.06 -9.90
C GLY A 301 -7.40 19.91 -11.22
N ASP A 302 -7.07 20.71 -12.23
CA ASP A 302 -7.72 20.67 -13.53
C ASP A 302 -7.17 19.54 -14.43
N ASP A 303 -5.84 19.28 -14.41
CA ASP A 303 -5.22 18.24 -15.25
C ASP A 303 -5.43 16.81 -14.70
N ALA A 304 -5.57 16.61 -13.37
CA ALA A 304 -5.92 15.29 -12.82
C ALA A 304 -7.33 14.86 -13.25
N GLY A 305 -8.28 15.80 -13.34
CA GLY A 305 -9.60 15.58 -13.93
C GLY A 305 -9.52 15.26 -15.42
N TYR A 306 -8.62 15.90 -16.16
CA TYR A 306 -8.39 15.63 -17.58
C TYR A 306 -7.72 14.28 -17.82
N LEU A 307 -6.73 13.88 -17.04
CA LEU A 307 -6.05 12.58 -17.15
C LEU A 307 -6.99 11.42 -16.77
N CYS A 308 -7.83 11.60 -15.77
CA CYS A 308 -8.87 10.62 -15.43
C CYS A 308 -9.96 10.53 -16.53
N GLY A 309 -10.39 11.67 -17.08
CA GLY A 309 -11.34 11.73 -18.20
C GLY A 309 -10.77 11.15 -19.50
N CYS A 310 -9.49 11.39 -19.79
CA CYS A 310 -8.80 10.80 -20.94
C CYS A 310 -8.59 9.28 -20.74
N ALA A 311 -8.17 8.84 -19.56
CA ALA A 311 -8.01 7.40 -19.27
C ALA A 311 -9.34 6.65 -19.36
N ILE A 312 -10.46 7.22 -18.90
CA ILE A 312 -11.80 6.63 -19.03
C ILE A 312 -12.28 6.68 -20.49
N ARG A 313 -12.06 7.77 -21.22
CA ARG A 313 -12.43 7.90 -22.62
C ARG A 313 -11.60 6.95 -23.49
N ASP A 314 -10.31 6.85 -23.22
CA ASP A 314 -9.42 5.97 -23.96
C ASP A 314 -9.67 4.50 -23.59
N TRP A 315 -10.07 4.21 -22.34
CA TRP A 315 -10.54 2.88 -21.93
C TRP A 315 -11.84 2.47 -22.65
N LEU A 316 -12.77 3.38 -22.88
CA LEU A 316 -13.98 3.13 -23.67
C LEU A 316 -13.69 3.00 -25.17
N ALA A 317 -12.65 3.69 -25.68
CA ALA A 317 -12.14 3.55 -27.06
C ALA A 317 -11.25 2.30 -27.25
N PHE A 318 -10.83 1.67 -26.17
CA PHE A 318 -9.88 0.55 -26.09
C PHE A 318 -10.45 -0.78 -26.64
N ARG A 319 -11.71 -0.81 -26.97
CA ARG A 319 -12.36 -1.99 -27.58
C ARG A 319 -11.78 -2.41 -28.94
N ASP A 320 -11.00 -1.53 -29.58
CA ASP A 320 -10.49 -1.75 -30.94
C ASP A 320 -8.96 -1.67 -31.12
N GLY A 321 -8.21 -1.95 -30.05
CA GLY A 321 -6.76 -2.16 -30.11
C GLY A 321 -5.92 -0.96 -29.66
N CYS A 322 -5.30 -1.05 -28.49
CA CYS A 322 -4.17 -0.17 -28.21
C CYS A 322 -3.25 -0.60 -27.06
N LEU A 323 -2.09 -1.12 -27.39
CA LEU A 323 -0.85 -1.13 -26.60
C LEU A 323 -0.19 0.27 -26.55
N VAL A 324 -0.82 1.29 -27.11
CA VAL A 324 -0.24 2.62 -27.37
C VAL A 324 -0.59 3.65 -26.28
N ALA A 325 -1.60 3.40 -25.43
CA ALA A 325 -2.12 4.43 -24.53
C ALA A 325 -1.14 4.89 -23.44
N THR A 326 -0.31 4.01 -22.89
CA THR A 326 0.71 4.41 -21.89
C THR A 326 1.90 5.15 -22.49
N GLY A 327 2.32 4.79 -23.70
CA GLY A 327 3.34 5.51 -24.47
C GLY A 327 2.80 6.82 -25.05
N ALA A 328 1.56 6.86 -25.52
CA ALA A 328 0.93 8.04 -26.09
C ALA A 328 0.65 9.13 -25.06
N SER A 329 0.29 8.79 -23.83
CA SER A 329 0.15 9.79 -22.75
C SER A 329 1.48 10.46 -22.43
N LEU A 330 2.60 9.73 -22.45
CA LEU A 330 3.94 10.29 -22.29
C LEU A 330 4.34 11.14 -23.51
N TYR A 331 4.01 10.68 -24.71
CA TYR A 331 4.32 11.38 -25.96
C TYR A 331 3.51 12.67 -26.11
N PHE A 332 2.24 12.66 -25.71
CA PHE A 332 1.34 13.82 -25.75
C PHE A 332 1.73 14.89 -24.75
N LEU A 333 2.22 14.51 -23.55
CA LEU A 333 2.76 15.44 -22.55
C LEU A 333 4.07 16.06 -23.00
N LEU A 334 4.92 15.32 -23.70
CA LEU A 334 6.18 15.85 -24.27
C LEU A 334 5.91 16.73 -25.51
N TYR A 335 4.97 16.34 -26.36
CA TYR A 335 4.64 17.07 -27.59
C TYR A 335 3.97 18.42 -27.32
N ARG A 336 3.08 18.50 -26.32
CA ARG A 336 2.39 19.77 -25.97
C ARG A 336 3.38 20.82 -25.39
N ARG A 337 4.50 20.38 -24.81
CA ARG A 337 5.51 21.28 -24.27
C ARG A 337 6.41 21.90 -25.36
N THR A 338 6.58 21.21 -26.46
CA THR A 338 7.41 21.70 -27.61
C THR A 338 6.63 22.52 -28.64
N GLY A 339 5.29 22.45 -28.62
CA GLY A 339 4.43 23.15 -29.57
C GLY A 339 3.93 24.53 -29.15
N SER A 340 4.17 24.96 -27.88
CA SER A 340 3.69 26.27 -27.39
C SER A 340 4.74 27.39 -27.46
N ASP A 341 5.97 27.09 -27.91
CA ASP A 341 7.03 28.10 -28.04
C ASP A 341 7.23 28.60 -29.50
N SER A 342 6.26 28.31 -30.38
CA SER A 342 6.26 28.82 -31.75
C SER A 342 4.87 29.26 -32.21
N ALA A 343 4.35 30.31 -31.57
CA ALA A 343 3.31 31.19 -32.10
C ALA A 343 3.32 32.55 -31.38
#